data_a325b08a52915b11ba2ab71f834744ce
#
_entry.id   a325b08a52915b11ba2ab71f834744ce
#
_cell.length_a   1.000
_cell.length_b   1.000
_cell.length_c   1.000
_cell.angle_alpha   90.00
_cell.angle_beta   90.00
_cell.angle_gamma   90.00
#
_symmetry.space_group_name_H-M   'P 1'
#
loop_
_entity.id
_entity.type
_entity.pdbx_description
1 polymer ?
#
loop_
_entity_poly.entity_id
_entity_poly.type
_entity_poly.pdbx_seq_one_letter_code
_entity_poly.pdbx_strand_id
1 'polypeptide(L)'
;MGIKSRFLCLIILLLGSFSKVEAQETLTKEQLNDSTYTCRLDGVYVLVDRTYKTILSFKKGKKHGQWVTFDRDLSLWVKTFENGKRQGLFVSSTIYEGVFGYYDNDQKEGYWYEEDEGGDYNEEGNYHKGQRTGIWKCYSHGGESLWTGSYKRGLKDGVWVCIRGSGRVVAKEIFRMGVLESSVTFED
;
A
#
# COMPACT_ATOMS: atom_id res chain seq x y z
N MET A 1 -10.06 -18.53 -1.35
CA MET A 1 -9.21 -18.11 -0.21
C MET A 1 -9.16 -16.59 -0.25
N GLY A 2 -9.87 -15.92 0.67
CA GLY A 2 -10.11 -14.48 0.60
C GLY A 2 -8.83 -13.66 0.85
N ILE A 3 -8.84 -12.39 0.42
CA ILE A 3 -7.74 -11.43 0.56
C ILE A 3 -7.25 -11.37 2.02
N LYS A 4 -8.18 -11.45 3.01
CA LYS A 4 -7.86 -11.49 4.45
C LYS A 4 -6.90 -12.62 4.85
N SER A 5 -7.01 -13.80 4.22
CA SER A 5 -6.13 -14.96 4.48
C SER A 5 -4.71 -14.74 3.93
N ARG A 6 -4.57 -13.98 2.83
CA ARG A 6 -3.25 -13.64 2.25
C ARG A 6 -2.51 -12.61 3.09
N PHE A 7 -3.24 -11.63 3.66
CA PHE A 7 -2.68 -10.66 4.59
C PHE A 7 -2.16 -11.30 5.87
N LEU A 8 -2.93 -12.23 6.46
CA LEU A 8 -2.53 -12.92 7.68
C LEU A 8 -1.26 -13.76 7.47
N CYS A 9 -1.13 -14.45 6.32
CA CYS A 9 0.09 -15.18 5.97
C CYS A 9 1.30 -14.26 5.79
N LEU A 10 1.10 -13.08 5.18
CA LEU A 10 2.19 -12.10 5.00
C LEU A 10 2.67 -11.54 6.34
N ILE A 11 1.74 -11.24 7.24
CA ILE A 11 2.05 -10.77 8.61
C ILE A 11 2.84 -11.84 9.39
N ILE A 12 2.46 -13.11 9.31
CA ILE A 12 3.15 -14.21 10.01
C ILE A 12 4.57 -14.40 9.46
N LEU A 13 4.77 -14.31 8.15
CA LEU A 13 6.09 -14.40 7.52
C LEU A 13 6.99 -13.23 7.90
N LEU A 14 6.45 -12.01 7.99
CA LEU A 14 7.18 -10.82 8.44
C LEU A 14 7.56 -10.93 9.92
N LEU A 15 6.64 -11.34 10.80
CA LEU A 15 6.91 -11.50 12.24
C LEU A 15 7.92 -12.61 12.52
N GLY A 16 7.93 -13.68 11.74
CA GLY A 16 8.90 -14.79 11.85
C GLY A 16 10.34 -14.37 11.55
N SER A 17 10.54 -13.33 10.72
CA SER A 17 11.88 -12.79 10.42
C SER A 17 12.42 -11.84 11.50
N PHE A 18 11.55 -11.33 12.40
CA PHE A 18 11.92 -10.39 13.47
C PHE A 18 12.30 -11.02 14.79
N SER A 19 12.14 -12.34 14.94
CA SER A 19 12.45 -13.05 16.19
C SER A 19 13.93 -13.02 16.64
N LYS A 20 14.82 -12.46 15.80
CA LYS A 20 16.27 -12.36 16.06
C LYS A 20 16.85 -10.94 15.96
N VAL A 21 16.02 -9.90 15.82
CA VAL A 21 16.51 -8.52 15.74
C VAL A 21 16.67 -7.96 17.14
N GLU A 22 17.89 -7.88 17.60
CA GLU A 22 18.26 -7.12 18.80
C GLU A 22 18.38 -5.64 18.41
N ALA A 23 17.52 -4.79 18.99
CA ALA A 23 17.64 -3.35 18.82
C ALA A 23 18.81 -2.83 19.65
N GLN A 24 19.64 -1.96 19.07
CA GLN A 24 20.80 -1.38 19.76
C GLN A 24 20.35 -0.43 20.88
N GLU A 25 19.29 0.34 20.63
CA GLU A 25 18.89 1.42 21.52
C GLU A 25 17.41 1.77 21.33
N THR A 26 16.80 2.35 22.38
CA THR A 26 15.46 2.93 22.29
C THR A 26 15.58 4.42 21.98
N LEU A 27 14.90 4.87 20.92
CA LEU A 27 14.84 6.28 20.53
C LEU A 27 13.60 6.98 21.11
N THR A 28 13.71 8.28 21.35
CA THR A 28 12.56 9.15 21.58
C THR A 28 12.09 9.78 20.28
N LYS A 29 10.86 10.34 20.29
CA LYS A 29 10.34 11.09 19.13
C LYS A 29 11.16 12.33 18.82
N GLU A 30 11.65 13.01 19.85
CA GLU A 30 12.52 14.19 19.73
C GLU A 30 13.82 13.83 19.03
N GLN A 31 14.48 12.74 19.44
CA GLN A 31 15.69 12.24 18.80
C GLN A 31 15.47 11.86 17.34
N LEU A 32 14.32 11.21 17.03
CA LEU A 32 14.00 10.83 15.65
C LEU A 32 13.74 12.04 14.74
N ASN A 33 13.20 13.13 15.30
CA ASN A 33 12.94 14.37 14.57
C ASN A 33 14.15 15.30 14.47
N ASP A 34 15.20 15.05 15.26
CA ASP A 34 16.44 15.82 15.20
C ASP A 34 17.37 15.27 14.11
N SER A 35 17.56 16.06 13.06
CA SER A 35 18.41 15.69 11.94
C SER A 35 19.90 15.59 12.33
N THR A 36 20.33 16.36 13.35
CA THR A 36 21.71 16.31 13.84
C THR A 36 22.00 15.05 14.65
N TYR A 37 20.96 14.49 15.27
CA TYR A 37 21.03 13.20 15.95
C TYR A 37 20.93 12.04 14.95
N THR A 38 19.92 12.05 14.09
CA THR A 38 19.65 10.93 13.16
C THR A 38 20.76 10.71 12.13
N CYS A 39 21.51 11.75 11.76
CA CYS A 39 22.65 11.60 10.83
C CYS A 39 23.77 10.68 11.35
N ARG A 40 23.80 10.39 12.65
CA ARG A 40 24.81 9.52 13.31
C ARG A 40 24.32 8.08 13.49
N LEU A 41 23.02 7.80 13.24
CA LEU A 41 22.47 6.49 13.49
C LEU A 41 22.98 5.45 12.47
N ASP A 42 23.37 4.29 12.97
CA ASP A 42 23.77 3.13 12.18
C ASP A 42 23.34 1.86 12.94
N GLY A 43 22.40 1.09 12.41
CA GLY A 43 21.87 -0.10 13.06
C GLY A 43 20.36 -0.09 13.23
N VAL A 44 19.87 -0.90 14.18
CA VAL A 44 18.45 -1.08 14.47
C VAL A 44 18.09 -0.46 15.81
N TYR A 45 17.00 0.28 15.82
CA TYR A 45 16.50 1.03 16.97
C TYR A 45 15.04 0.74 17.22
N VAL A 46 14.58 1.00 18.42
CA VAL A 46 13.16 0.89 18.79
C VAL A 46 12.66 2.24 19.25
N LEU A 47 11.53 2.67 18.69
CA LEU A 47 10.73 3.77 19.21
C LEU A 47 9.52 3.19 19.90
N VAL A 48 9.32 3.52 21.17
CA VAL A 48 8.14 3.11 21.95
C VAL A 48 7.31 4.33 22.29
N ASP A 49 6.05 4.29 21.92
CA ASP A 49 5.03 5.26 22.32
C ASP A 49 3.96 4.57 23.16
N ARG A 50 3.02 5.34 23.71
CA ARG A 50 1.93 4.79 24.57
C ARG A 50 1.05 3.78 23.83
N THR A 51 0.87 3.96 22.52
CA THR A 51 -0.06 3.19 21.69
C THR A 51 0.62 2.29 20.69
N TYR A 52 1.82 2.61 20.25
CA TYR A 52 2.53 1.86 19.21
C TYR A 52 4.01 1.62 19.52
N LYS A 53 4.56 0.62 18.87
CA LYS A 53 5.98 0.31 18.86
C LYS A 53 6.47 0.30 17.41
N THR A 54 7.58 0.98 17.14
CA THR A 54 8.22 1.01 15.84
C THR A 54 9.64 0.48 15.91
N ILE A 55 9.97 -0.45 15.04
CA ILE A 55 11.33 -0.90 14.78
C ILE A 55 11.86 -0.09 13.60
N LEU A 56 13.00 0.54 13.77
CA LEU A 56 13.63 1.46 12.83
C LEU A 56 15.01 0.94 12.47
N SER A 57 15.39 1.05 11.21
CA SER A 57 16.74 0.70 10.77
C SER A 57 17.35 1.86 10.01
N PHE A 58 18.63 2.13 10.30
CA PHE A 58 19.42 3.18 9.69
C PHE A 58 20.76 2.62 9.21
N LYS A 59 21.32 3.24 8.18
CA LYS A 59 22.66 3.01 7.69
C LYS A 59 23.32 4.34 7.35
N LYS A 60 24.40 4.67 8.08
CA LYS A 60 25.11 5.96 7.92
C LYS A 60 24.14 7.15 7.98
N GLY A 61 23.26 7.19 8.99
CA GLY A 61 22.28 8.24 9.21
C GLY A 61 21.10 8.28 8.25
N LYS A 62 21.00 7.36 7.31
CA LYS A 62 19.88 7.28 6.35
C LYS A 62 18.94 6.13 6.70
N LYS A 63 17.64 6.31 6.52
CA LYS A 63 16.67 5.22 6.61
C LYS A 63 17.10 4.07 5.70
N HIS A 64 17.16 2.86 6.26
CA HIS A 64 17.59 1.66 5.55
C HIS A 64 16.90 0.42 6.09
N GLY A 65 16.64 -0.58 5.23
CA GLY A 65 15.92 -1.78 5.64
C GLY A 65 14.45 -1.52 5.97
N GLN A 66 13.86 -2.40 6.74
CA GLN A 66 12.44 -2.34 7.08
C GLN A 66 12.20 -1.47 8.32
N TRP A 67 11.21 -0.61 8.23
CA TRP A 67 10.60 0.12 9.32
C TRP A 67 9.23 -0.49 9.59
N VAL A 68 9.04 -1.02 10.79
CA VAL A 68 7.82 -1.76 11.14
C VAL A 68 7.19 -1.11 12.36
N THR A 69 5.95 -0.67 12.21
CA THR A 69 5.14 -0.14 13.30
C THR A 69 3.96 -1.08 13.54
N PHE A 70 3.70 -1.39 14.78
CA PHE A 70 2.51 -2.10 15.21
C PHE A 70 1.93 -1.42 16.45
N ASP A 71 0.62 -1.41 16.54
CA ASP A 71 -0.11 -0.89 17.67
C ASP A 71 -0.87 -1.96 18.44
N ARG A 72 -1.59 -1.54 19.50
CA ARG A 72 -2.38 -2.44 20.35
C ARG A 72 -3.61 -3.00 19.64
N ASP A 73 -4.09 -2.30 18.62
CA ASP A 73 -5.28 -2.66 17.84
C ASP A 73 -4.95 -3.54 16.63
N LEU A 74 -3.77 -4.21 16.66
CA LEU A 74 -3.28 -5.10 15.63
C LEU A 74 -3.07 -4.44 14.26
N SER A 75 -2.95 -3.11 14.21
CA SER A 75 -2.56 -2.42 12.98
C SER A 75 -1.06 -2.60 12.74
N LEU A 76 -0.72 -2.81 11.48
CA LEU A 76 0.65 -3.04 11.04
C LEU A 76 1.01 -2.09 9.89
N TRP A 77 2.15 -1.42 10.03
CA TRP A 77 2.75 -0.65 8.94
C TRP A 77 4.16 -1.14 8.69
N VAL A 78 4.45 -1.50 7.44
CA VAL A 78 5.78 -1.85 6.97
C VAL A 78 6.17 -0.89 5.86
N LYS A 79 7.33 -0.26 6.02
CA LYS A 79 7.94 0.60 5.01
C LYS A 79 9.38 0.14 4.81
N THR A 80 9.77 -0.15 3.59
CA THR A 80 11.15 -0.55 3.29
C THR A 80 11.90 0.62 2.66
N PHE A 81 13.14 0.82 3.10
CA PHE A 81 13.97 1.92 2.67
C PHE A 81 15.36 1.43 2.23
N GLU A 82 15.90 2.11 1.24
CA GLU A 82 17.29 1.99 0.84
C GLU A 82 17.88 3.39 0.65
N ASN A 83 18.95 3.69 1.40
CA ASN A 83 19.65 4.98 1.35
C ASN A 83 18.73 6.21 1.53
N GLY A 84 17.68 6.07 2.36
CA GLY A 84 16.71 7.14 2.67
C GLY A 84 15.48 7.18 1.77
N LYS A 85 15.46 6.46 0.66
CA LYS A 85 14.33 6.37 -0.27
C LYS A 85 13.48 5.13 0.02
N ARG A 86 12.18 5.20 -0.24
CA ARG A 86 11.31 4.00 -0.21
C ARG A 86 11.74 3.06 -1.34
N GLN A 87 12.06 1.83 -0.95
CA GLN A 87 12.54 0.79 -1.86
C GLN A 87 12.07 -0.58 -1.37
N GLY A 88 11.18 -1.25 -2.10
CA GLY A 88 10.66 -2.55 -1.72
C GLY A 88 9.26 -2.49 -1.10
N LEU A 89 8.94 -3.45 -0.24
CA LEU A 89 7.60 -3.68 0.29
C LEU A 89 7.06 -2.49 1.10
N PHE A 90 5.82 -2.16 0.84
CA PHE A 90 4.96 -1.30 1.63
C PHE A 90 3.71 -2.08 2.05
N VAL A 91 3.36 -2.01 3.33
CA VAL A 91 2.11 -2.51 3.89
C VAL A 91 1.56 -1.49 4.86
N SER A 92 0.28 -1.22 4.78
CA SER A 92 -0.49 -0.55 5.82
C SER A 92 -1.75 -1.37 6.02
N SER A 93 -1.91 -1.95 7.19
CA SER A 93 -3.05 -2.83 7.48
C SER A 93 -3.60 -2.53 8.86
N THR A 94 -4.92 -2.40 8.92
CA THR A 94 -5.72 -2.41 10.15
C THR A 94 -6.50 -3.72 10.21
N ILE A 95 -7.30 -3.92 11.26
CA ILE A 95 -8.21 -5.08 11.35
C ILE A 95 -9.32 -5.06 10.28
N TYR A 96 -9.58 -3.90 9.67
CA TYR A 96 -10.66 -3.71 8.70
C TYR A 96 -10.14 -3.61 7.27
N GLU A 97 -9.01 -2.96 7.05
CA GLU A 97 -8.52 -2.46 5.77
C GLU A 97 -7.04 -2.74 5.59
N GLY A 98 -6.60 -2.76 4.34
CA GLY A 98 -5.19 -2.96 4.05
C GLY A 98 -4.79 -2.42 2.69
N VAL A 99 -3.66 -1.74 2.68
CA VAL A 99 -2.99 -1.25 1.48
C VAL A 99 -1.64 -1.94 1.38
N PHE A 100 -1.27 -2.43 0.22
CA PHE A 100 0.06 -2.99 0.01
C PHE A 100 0.55 -2.84 -1.43
N GLY A 101 1.85 -2.83 -1.59
CA GLY A 101 2.53 -2.75 -2.88
C GLY A 101 4.04 -2.60 -2.71
N TYR A 102 4.68 -2.19 -3.77
CA TYR A 102 6.13 -1.99 -3.80
C TYR A 102 6.49 -0.59 -4.25
N TYR A 103 7.56 -0.07 -3.67
CA TYR A 103 8.20 1.16 -4.13
C TYR A 103 9.54 0.84 -4.79
N ASP A 104 9.81 1.58 -5.85
CA ASP A 104 11.14 1.71 -6.46
C ASP A 104 11.53 3.19 -6.48
N ASN A 105 12.58 3.55 -5.73
CA ASN A 105 13.07 4.95 -5.63
C ASN A 105 11.95 5.97 -5.34
N ASP A 106 11.13 5.74 -4.29
CA ASP A 106 9.97 6.55 -3.87
C ASP A 106 8.76 6.55 -4.83
N GLN A 107 8.83 5.85 -5.94
CA GLN A 107 7.71 5.70 -6.87
C GLN A 107 7.01 4.35 -6.65
N LYS A 108 5.68 4.32 -6.74
CA LYS A 108 4.92 3.07 -6.76
C LYS A 108 5.33 2.27 -8.00
N GLU A 109 5.61 0.95 -7.84
CA GLU A 109 6.00 0.04 -8.92
C GLU A 109 5.31 -1.31 -8.75
N GLY A 110 4.97 -1.98 -9.87
CA GLY A 110 4.33 -3.30 -9.86
C GLY A 110 2.92 -3.28 -9.29
N TYR A 111 2.49 -4.42 -8.76
CA TYR A 111 1.12 -4.60 -8.27
C TYR A 111 0.87 -3.85 -6.96
N TRP A 112 -0.30 -3.16 -6.91
CA TRP A 112 -0.83 -2.47 -5.74
C TRP A 112 -2.26 -2.87 -5.48
N TYR A 113 -2.58 -2.99 -4.19
CA TYR A 113 -3.93 -3.03 -3.65
C TYR A 113 -4.08 -1.85 -2.70
N GLU A 114 -5.10 -1.03 -2.91
CA GLU A 114 -5.30 0.21 -2.14
C GLU A 114 -6.78 0.56 -2.04
N GLU A 115 -7.13 1.40 -1.06
CA GLU A 115 -8.41 2.08 -1.03
C GLU A 115 -8.37 3.32 -1.91
N ASP A 116 -9.52 3.70 -2.48
CA ASP A 116 -9.66 4.98 -3.13
C ASP A 116 -9.67 6.13 -2.10
N GLU A 117 -9.49 7.36 -2.58
CA GLU A 117 -9.42 8.55 -1.72
C GLU A 117 -10.71 8.82 -0.93
N GLY A 118 -11.85 8.28 -1.37
CA GLY A 118 -13.15 8.41 -0.71
C GLY A 118 -13.44 7.32 0.33
N GLY A 119 -12.66 6.21 0.30
CA GLY A 119 -12.93 5.01 1.12
C GLY A 119 -14.12 4.19 0.66
N ASP A 120 -14.67 4.50 -0.53
CA ASP A 120 -15.87 3.82 -1.07
C ASP A 120 -15.51 2.55 -1.85
N TYR A 121 -14.28 2.45 -2.33
CA TYR A 121 -13.81 1.38 -3.19
C TYR A 121 -12.44 0.87 -2.77
N ASN A 122 -12.22 -0.42 -2.99
CA ASN A 122 -10.89 -1.01 -2.99
C ASN A 122 -10.42 -1.16 -4.43
N GLU A 123 -9.20 -0.76 -4.69
CA GLU A 123 -8.62 -0.75 -6.03
C GLU A 123 -7.40 -1.68 -6.11
N GLU A 124 -7.27 -2.38 -7.22
CA GLU A 124 -6.08 -3.19 -7.51
C GLU A 124 -5.63 -3.03 -8.96
N GLY A 125 -4.31 -3.02 -9.16
CA GLY A 125 -3.71 -2.93 -10.48
C GLY A 125 -2.21 -2.70 -10.40
N ASN A 126 -1.62 -2.33 -11.53
CA ASN A 126 -0.19 -2.12 -11.60
C ASN A 126 0.17 -0.64 -11.76
N TYR A 127 1.27 -0.27 -11.10
CA TYR A 127 1.97 0.99 -11.33
C TYR A 127 3.26 0.74 -12.11
N HIS A 128 3.65 1.71 -12.91
CA HIS A 128 4.97 1.82 -13.49
C HIS A 128 5.48 3.25 -13.35
N LYS A 129 6.61 3.43 -12.65
CA LYS A 129 7.18 4.76 -12.33
C LYS A 129 6.15 5.71 -11.72
N GLY A 130 5.38 5.23 -10.74
CA GLY A 130 4.37 5.99 -10.02
C GLY A 130 3.07 6.26 -10.78
N GLN A 131 2.92 5.76 -12.00
CA GLN A 131 1.71 5.93 -12.82
C GLN A 131 0.94 4.63 -12.94
N ARG A 132 -0.40 4.67 -12.80
CA ARG A 132 -1.28 3.52 -13.07
C ARG A 132 -1.12 3.05 -14.50
N THR A 133 -1.03 1.74 -14.72
CA THR A 133 -0.86 1.13 -16.04
C THR A 133 -1.59 -0.21 -16.13
N GLY A 134 -1.99 -0.61 -17.34
CA GLY A 134 -2.65 -1.88 -17.57
C GLY A 134 -4.05 -1.94 -16.95
N ILE A 135 -4.51 -3.15 -16.69
CA ILE A 135 -5.87 -3.39 -16.18
C ILE A 135 -5.93 -3.07 -14.68
N TRP A 136 -6.95 -2.32 -14.31
CA TRP A 136 -7.31 -2.00 -12.94
C TRP A 136 -8.71 -2.51 -12.63
N LYS A 137 -8.93 -2.83 -11.36
CA LYS A 137 -10.20 -3.25 -10.81
C LYS A 137 -10.52 -2.41 -9.58
N CYS A 138 -11.75 -1.92 -9.51
CA CYS A 138 -12.28 -1.12 -8.41
C CYS A 138 -13.52 -1.83 -7.87
N TYR A 139 -13.46 -2.28 -6.62
CA TYR A 139 -14.53 -3.00 -5.95
C TYR A 139 -15.28 -2.04 -5.02
N SER A 140 -16.60 -1.97 -5.14
CA SER A 140 -17.41 -1.26 -4.14
C SER A 140 -17.29 -1.91 -2.77
N HIS A 141 -17.46 -1.12 -1.71
CA HIS A 141 -17.57 -1.63 -0.35
C HIS A 141 -18.71 -2.68 -0.29
N GLY A 142 -18.41 -3.86 0.25
CA GLY A 142 -19.34 -5.01 0.21
C GLY A 142 -19.23 -5.89 -1.04
N GLY A 143 -18.49 -5.49 -2.08
CA GLY A 143 -18.24 -6.32 -3.27
C GLY A 143 -19.42 -6.46 -4.23
N GLU A 144 -20.45 -5.60 -4.12
CA GLU A 144 -21.66 -5.65 -4.95
C GLU A 144 -21.40 -5.27 -6.41
N SER A 145 -20.41 -4.44 -6.66
CA SER A 145 -20.02 -4.03 -8.01
C SER A 145 -18.51 -3.99 -8.20
N LEU A 146 -18.10 -4.26 -9.43
CA LEU A 146 -16.74 -4.23 -9.90
C LEU A 146 -16.66 -3.35 -11.15
N TRP A 147 -15.91 -2.25 -11.07
CA TRP A 147 -15.45 -1.55 -12.25
C TRP A 147 -14.10 -2.10 -12.69
N THR A 148 -13.95 -2.37 -13.99
CA THR A 148 -12.65 -2.79 -14.54
C THR A 148 -12.41 -2.16 -15.90
N GLY A 149 -11.17 -1.77 -16.15
CA GLY A 149 -10.72 -1.13 -17.40
C GLY A 149 -9.22 -0.89 -17.38
N SER A 150 -8.73 -0.15 -18.35
CA SER A 150 -7.31 0.07 -18.51
C SER A 150 -6.89 1.49 -18.17
N TYR A 151 -5.68 1.62 -17.60
CA TYR A 151 -4.95 2.87 -17.49
C TYR A 151 -3.77 2.90 -18.46
N LYS A 152 -3.50 4.06 -19.03
CA LYS A 152 -2.34 4.35 -19.85
C LYS A 152 -1.72 5.67 -19.40
N ARG A 153 -0.46 5.64 -18.96
CA ARG A 153 0.26 6.81 -18.42
C ARG A 153 -0.50 7.51 -17.29
N GLY A 154 -1.10 6.72 -16.37
CA GLY A 154 -1.85 7.24 -15.23
C GLY A 154 -3.29 7.68 -15.50
N LEU A 155 -3.75 7.65 -16.76
CA LEU A 155 -5.08 8.10 -17.16
C LEU A 155 -5.93 6.91 -17.61
N LYS A 156 -7.25 6.93 -17.31
CA LYS A 156 -8.20 5.95 -17.86
C LYS A 156 -8.17 6.01 -19.40
N ASP A 157 -8.04 4.85 -20.05
CA ASP A 157 -7.98 4.78 -21.52
C ASP A 157 -8.65 3.50 -22.01
N GLY A 158 -9.53 3.61 -23.02
CA GLY A 158 -10.32 2.51 -23.55
C GLY A 158 -11.62 2.24 -22.80
N VAL A 159 -12.07 1.01 -22.85
CA VAL A 159 -13.37 0.59 -22.30
C VAL A 159 -13.23 0.28 -20.82
N TRP A 160 -14.17 0.80 -20.03
CA TRP A 160 -14.41 0.47 -18.64
C TRP A 160 -15.78 -0.13 -18.51
N VAL A 161 -15.90 -1.21 -17.76
CA VAL A 161 -17.17 -1.90 -17.53
C VAL A 161 -17.46 -2.04 -16.04
N CYS A 162 -18.74 -1.85 -15.67
CA CYS A 162 -19.26 -2.17 -14.35
C CYS A 162 -19.96 -3.53 -14.38
N ILE A 163 -19.56 -4.41 -13.49
CA ILE A 163 -20.09 -5.77 -13.36
C ILE A 163 -20.73 -5.89 -11.99
N ARG A 164 -21.96 -6.40 -11.90
CA ARG A 164 -22.68 -6.67 -10.64
C ARG A 164 -22.95 -8.15 -10.45
N GLY A 165 -23.00 -8.57 -9.18
CA GLY A 165 -23.50 -9.86 -8.73
C GLY A 165 -22.97 -11.05 -9.52
N SER A 166 -23.81 -11.68 -10.35
CA SER A 166 -23.53 -12.90 -11.11
C SER A 166 -22.62 -12.72 -12.34
N GLY A 167 -21.97 -11.58 -12.50
CA GLY A 167 -21.10 -11.28 -13.65
C GLY A 167 -21.79 -10.51 -14.77
N ARG A 168 -22.97 -9.94 -14.50
CA ARG A 168 -23.69 -9.12 -15.47
C ARG A 168 -23.05 -7.74 -15.61
N VAL A 169 -22.82 -7.31 -16.86
CA VAL A 169 -22.38 -5.92 -17.17
C VAL A 169 -23.59 -5.01 -17.05
N VAL A 170 -23.53 -4.02 -16.15
CA VAL A 170 -24.62 -3.04 -15.90
C VAL A 170 -24.28 -1.64 -16.38
N ALA A 171 -22.99 -1.35 -16.67
CA ALA A 171 -22.59 -0.10 -17.29
C ALA A 171 -21.33 -0.27 -18.11
N LYS A 172 -21.16 0.61 -19.09
CA LYS A 172 -19.97 0.71 -19.93
C LYS A 172 -19.63 2.19 -20.16
N GLU A 173 -18.38 2.51 -19.95
CA GLU A 173 -17.80 3.82 -20.20
C GLU A 173 -16.64 3.70 -21.19
N ILE A 174 -16.45 4.69 -22.04
CA ILE A 174 -15.31 4.77 -22.96
C ILE A 174 -14.52 6.04 -22.61
N PHE A 175 -13.25 5.84 -22.30
CA PHE A 175 -12.32 6.91 -22.00
C PHE A 175 -11.25 7.03 -23.10
N ARG A 176 -10.82 8.26 -23.37
CA ARG A 176 -9.63 8.55 -24.15
C ARG A 176 -8.72 9.48 -23.35
N MET A 177 -7.57 8.97 -22.93
CA MET A 177 -6.59 9.73 -22.16
C MET A 177 -7.21 10.50 -20.98
N GLY A 178 -8.06 9.82 -20.18
CA GLY A 178 -8.74 10.37 -19.01
C GLY A 178 -10.04 11.10 -19.26
N VAL A 179 -10.39 11.38 -20.51
CA VAL A 179 -11.64 12.07 -20.88
C VAL A 179 -12.71 11.03 -21.17
N LEU A 180 -13.88 11.15 -20.52
CA LEU A 180 -15.05 10.31 -20.79
C LEU A 180 -15.66 10.71 -22.14
N GLU A 181 -15.65 9.80 -23.12
CA GLU A 181 -16.25 10.00 -24.45
C GLU A 181 -17.70 9.51 -24.54
N SER A 182 -18.01 8.43 -23.85
CA SER A 182 -19.38 7.89 -23.79
C SER A 182 -19.61 7.07 -22.54
N SER A 183 -20.89 7.03 -22.10
CA SER A 183 -21.37 6.21 -20.99
C SER A 183 -22.72 5.62 -21.36
N VAL A 184 -22.89 4.33 -21.07
CA VAL A 184 -24.15 3.60 -21.26
C VAL A 184 -24.40 2.77 -20.01
N THR A 185 -25.62 2.83 -19.49
CA THR A 185 -26.13 1.95 -18.43
C THR A 185 -27.10 0.94 -19.04
N PHE A 186 -27.05 -0.29 -18.57
CA PHE A 186 -27.96 -1.34 -18.98
C PHE A 186 -28.98 -1.57 -17.84
N GLU A 187 -30.27 -1.44 -18.16
CA GLU A 187 -31.34 -1.68 -17.21
C GLU A 187 -31.43 -3.19 -16.83
N ASP A 188 -31.95 -3.46 -15.64
CA ASP A 188 -32.16 -4.82 -15.10
C ASP A 188 -33.17 -5.65 -15.85
#